data_ee086c233e886497a3c9c5b3577de06b
#
_entry.id   ee086c233e886497a3c9c5b3577de06b
#
_cell.length_a   1.000
_cell.length_b   1.000
_cell.length_c   1.000
_cell.angle_alpha   90.00
_cell.angle_beta   90.00
_cell.angle_gamma   90.00
#
_symmetry.space_group_name_H-M   'P 1'
#
loop_
_entity.id
_entity.type
_entity.pdbx_description
1 polymer ?
#
loop_
_entity_poly.entity_id
_entity_poly.type
_entity_poly.pdbx_seq_one_letter_code
_entity_poly.pdbx_strand_id
1 'polypeptide(L)'
;LSAQIEDFTCNSNALMTPIICYGVAIVAVLLGIILPVIAIPATVLALAAAGIAICEALDHPLLSQVFTKGVSQNIVAKYEPTQSSDAAGSRRRKVIVVANYDSGKVRRETAGVFVRALRPLRYGALGGMVAAAVFMLLRGVVLSEGAASLVLAVLAGVCLIPSAVLLVFALLEKFGPFTEAANDNASGVAVMLEVA
;
A
#
# COMPACT_ATOMS: atom_id res chain seq x y z
N LEU A 1 13.50 6.02 -35.68
CA LEU A 1 12.87 5.97 -34.33
C LEU A 1 13.33 7.19 -33.54
N SER A 2 12.42 8.07 -33.15
CA SER A 2 12.71 9.17 -32.23
C SER A 2 12.25 8.80 -30.84
N ALA A 3 13.17 8.57 -29.92
CA ALA A 3 12.87 8.37 -28.53
C ALA A 3 12.87 9.71 -27.79
N GLN A 4 11.87 9.93 -26.94
CA GLN A 4 11.74 11.11 -26.09
C GLN A 4 11.65 10.67 -24.64
N ILE A 5 12.29 11.42 -23.75
CA ILE A 5 12.19 11.22 -22.30
C ILE A 5 11.10 12.16 -21.79
N GLU A 6 10.11 11.61 -21.11
CA GLU A 6 9.02 12.37 -20.48
C GLU A 6 9.14 12.23 -18.97
N ASP A 7 9.35 13.36 -18.28
CA ASP A 7 9.41 13.40 -16.83
C ASP A 7 8.00 13.48 -16.25
N PHE A 8 7.76 12.72 -15.19
CA PHE A 8 6.49 12.79 -14.43
C PHE A 8 6.75 12.74 -12.93
N THR A 9 5.81 13.30 -12.17
CA THR A 9 5.90 13.28 -10.71
C THR A 9 5.28 12.00 -10.16
N CYS A 10 6.02 11.28 -9.31
CA CYS A 10 5.57 10.07 -8.63
C CYS A 10 5.70 10.20 -7.11
N ASN A 11 5.00 9.35 -6.36
CA ASN A 11 5.18 9.26 -4.92
C ASN A 11 6.37 8.34 -4.60
N SER A 12 7.51 8.93 -4.25
CA SER A 12 8.73 8.18 -3.90
C SER A 12 8.63 7.45 -2.54
N ASN A 13 7.64 7.78 -1.72
CA ASN A 13 7.47 7.27 -0.36
C ASN A 13 6.13 6.54 -0.13
N ALA A 14 5.63 5.81 -1.12
CA ALA A 14 4.34 5.10 -1.04
C ALA A 14 4.22 4.17 0.19
N LEU A 15 5.33 3.57 0.63
CA LEU A 15 5.38 2.70 1.81
C LEU A 15 5.18 3.45 3.14
N MET A 16 5.32 4.78 3.16
CA MET A 16 5.13 5.54 4.41
C MET A 16 3.69 5.53 4.88
N THR A 17 2.73 5.55 3.96
CA THR A 17 1.30 5.55 4.31
C THR A 17 0.90 4.33 5.15
N PRO A 18 1.11 3.08 4.71
CA PRO A 18 0.76 1.92 5.52
C PRO A 18 1.58 1.84 6.83
N ILE A 19 2.86 2.22 6.82
CA ILE A 19 3.69 2.26 8.02
C ILE A 19 3.10 3.19 9.07
N ILE A 20 2.69 4.41 8.68
CA ILE A 20 2.11 5.38 9.59
C ILE A 20 0.73 4.90 10.07
N CYS A 21 -0.15 4.47 9.18
CA CYS A 21 -1.50 4.06 9.55
C CYS A 21 -1.48 2.88 10.52
N TYR A 22 -0.74 1.81 10.21
CA TYR A 22 -0.64 0.66 11.09
C TYR A 22 0.10 1.00 12.39
N GLY A 23 1.20 1.75 12.31
CA GLY A 23 1.97 2.18 13.48
C GLY A 23 1.15 3.03 14.44
N VAL A 24 0.45 4.04 13.94
CA VAL A 24 -0.41 4.92 14.74
C VAL A 24 -1.55 4.14 15.39
N ALA A 25 -2.24 3.26 14.64
CA ALA A 25 -3.33 2.44 15.19
C ALA A 25 -2.83 1.53 16.32
N ILE A 26 -1.71 0.84 16.11
CA ILE A 26 -1.13 -0.05 17.13
C ILE A 26 -0.72 0.74 18.37
N VAL A 27 0.02 1.84 18.21
CA VAL A 27 0.45 2.66 19.33
C VAL A 27 -0.73 3.26 20.08
N ALA A 28 -1.73 3.79 19.37
CA ALA A 28 -2.92 4.37 19.98
C ALA A 28 -3.67 3.34 20.84
N VAL A 29 -3.95 2.14 20.29
CA VAL A 29 -4.65 1.08 21.03
C VAL A 29 -3.83 0.61 22.23
N LEU A 30 -2.53 0.38 22.07
CA LEU A 30 -1.66 -0.05 23.17
C LEU A 30 -1.62 1.01 24.31
N LEU A 31 -1.47 2.28 23.95
CA LEU A 31 -1.51 3.36 24.93
C LEU A 31 -2.86 3.45 25.64
N GLY A 32 -3.97 3.29 24.93
CA GLY A 32 -5.30 3.27 25.52
C GLY A 32 -5.54 2.03 26.43
N ILE A 33 -4.88 0.90 26.16
CA ILE A 33 -4.89 -0.28 27.03
C ILE A 33 -4.14 0.02 28.34
N ILE A 34 -2.94 0.59 28.23
CA ILE A 34 -2.06 0.86 29.39
C ILE A 34 -2.58 2.02 30.24
N LEU A 35 -3.10 3.06 29.59
CA LEU A 35 -3.57 4.30 30.21
C LEU A 35 -5.07 4.51 29.95
N PRO A 36 -5.97 3.96 30.79
CA PRO A 36 -7.43 4.06 30.58
C PRO A 36 -7.95 5.49 30.46
N VAL A 37 -7.28 6.46 31.08
CA VAL A 37 -7.64 7.87 31.01
C VAL A 37 -7.63 8.41 29.57
N ILE A 38 -6.76 7.90 28.71
CA ILE A 38 -6.67 8.33 27.31
C ILE A 38 -7.39 7.35 26.34
N ALA A 39 -8.17 6.41 26.83
CA ALA A 39 -8.83 5.41 25.99
C ALA A 39 -9.70 6.03 24.88
N ILE A 40 -10.45 7.10 25.19
CA ILE A 40 -11.30 7.79 24.20
C ILE A 40 -10.47 8.50 23.12
N PRO A 41 -9.52 9.41 23.45
CA PRO A 41 -8.69 10.01 22.40
C PRO A 41 -7.84 8.99 21.63
N ALA A 42 -7.37 7.93 22.28
CA ALA A 42 -6.68 6.82 21.62
C ALA A 42 -7.59 6.11 20.61
N THR A 43 -8.86 5.87 20.96
CA THR A 43 -9.84 5.29 20.04
C THR A 43 -10.09 6.19 18.83
N VAL A 44 -10.25 7.51 19.03
CA VAL A 44 -10.43 8.46 17.93
C VAL A 44 -9.22 8.44 16.98
N LEU A 45 -8.01 8.41 17.53
CA LEU A 45 -6.79 8.35 16.74
C LEU A 45 -6.67 7.03 15.96
N ALA A 46 -7.02 5.89 16.58
CA ALA A 46 -7.03 4.60 15.91
C ALA A 46 -8.08 4.53 14.79
N LEU A 47 -9.28 5.10 14.98
CA LEU A 47 -10.31 5.21 13.95
C LEU A 47 -9.89 6.12 12.80
N ALA A 48 -9.24 7.24 13.09
CA ALA A 48 -8.69 8.12 12.06
C ALA A 48 -7.64 7.39 11.21
N ALA A 49 -6.71 6.68 11.85
CA ALA A 49 -5.71 5.88 11.16
C ALA A 49 -6.34 4.76 10.30
N ALA A 50 -7.37 4.07 10.83
CA ALA A 50 -8.12 3.06 10.08
C ALA A 50 -8.87 3.66 8.89
N GLY A 51 -9.53 4.81 9.07
CA GLY A 51 -10.23 5.53 8.01
C GLY A 51 -9.30 5.95 6.87
N ILE A 52 -8.13 6.50 7.19
CA ILE A 52 -7.10 6.85 6.20
C ILE A 52 -6.63 5.58 5.47
N ALA A 53 -6.32 4.50 6.19
CA ALA A 53 -5.87 3.25 5.57
C ALA A 53 -6.93 2.65 4.63
N ILE A 54 -8.21 2.73 4.99
CA ILE A 54 -9.33 2.27 4.15
C ILE A 54 -9.48 3.15 2.90
N CYS A 55 -9.41 4.48 3.04
CA CYS A 55 -9.47 5.39 1.89
C CYS A 55 -8.32 5.12 0.90
N GLU A 56 -7.09 4.96 1.40
CA GLU A 56 -5.93 4.61 0.58
C GLU A 56 -6.11 3.24 -0.12
N ALA A 57 -6.71 2.26 0.58
CA ALA A 57 -6.99 0.94 -0.01
C ALA A 57 -8.09 0.96 -1.08
N LEU A 58 -8.95 2.00 -1.08
CA LEU A 58 -9.99 2.26 -2.08
C LEU A 58 -9.54 3.23 -3.18
N ASP A 59 -8.23 3.40 -3.37
CA ASP A 59 -7.63 4.33 -4.35
C ASP A 59 -8.02 5.81 -4.14
N HIS A 60 -8.39 6.19 -2.91
CA HIS A 60 -8.59 7.57 -2.50
C HIS A 60 -7.38 8.06 -1.70
N PRO A 61 -6.35 8.61 -2.37
CA PRO A 61 -5.11 9.01 -1.71
C PRO A 61 -5.36 10.23 -0.82
N LEU A 62 -5.21 10.05 0.50
CA LEU A 62 -5.30 11.12 1.50
C LEU A 62 -3.91 11.47 2.04
N LEU A 63 -3.25 10.50 2.66
CA LEU A 63 -1.95 10.68 3.28
C LEU A 63 -0.81 10.61 2.25
N SER A 64 -0.95 9.76 1.24
CA SER A 64 0.03 9.62 0.16
C SER A 64 0.22 10.89 -0.67
N GLN A 65 -0.77 11.80 -0.72
CA GLN A 65 -0.63 13.10 -1.39
C GLN A 65 0.29 14.06 -0.65
N VAL A 66 0.45 13.89 0.66
CA VAL A 66 1.25 14.79 1.51
C VAL A 66 2.74 14.46 1.41
N PHE A 67 3.09 13.23 1.03
CA PHE A 67 4.49 12.83 0.94
C PHE A 67 5.19 13.41 -0.28
N THR A 68 6.49 13.59 -0.13
CA THR A 68 7.37 14.18 -1.15
C THR A 68 7.23 13.45 -2.48
N LYS A 69 6.91 14.19 -3.52
CA LYS A 69 6.85 13.69 -4.88
C LYS A 69 8.28 13.62 -5.43
N GLY A 70 8.66 12.44 -5.91
CA GLY A 70 9.86 12.25 -6.70
C GLY A 70 9.58 12.53 -8.18
N VAL A 71 10.63 12.71 -8.95
CA VAL A 71 10.56 12.76 -10.42
C VAL A 71 10.95 11.37 -10.94
N SER A 72 10.12 10.81 -11.80
CA SER A 72 10.40 9.60 -12.55
C SER A 72 10.33 9.89 -14.03
N GLN A 73 10.83 8.98 -14.87
CA GLN A 73 10.98 9.20 -16.30
C GLN A 73 10.34 8.04 -17.07
N ASN A 74 9.65 8.39 -18.16
CA ASN A 74 9.20 7.44 -19.16
C ASN A 74 10.02 7.64 -20.43
N ILE A 75 10.38 6.55 -21.09
CA ILE A 75 10.99 6.58 -22.43
C ILE A 75 9.87 6.25 -23.42
N VAL A 76 9.52 7.21 -24.27
CA VAL A 76 8.47 7.06 -25.26
C VAL A 76 9.11 7.06 -26.65
N ALA A 77 8.96 5.97 -27.38
CA ALA A 77 9.35 5.86 -28.78
C ALA A 77 8.11 5.75 -29.67
N LYS A 78 8.01 6.59 -30.70
CA LYS A 78 6.93 6.55 -31.68
C LYS A 78 7.45 5.93 -32.97
N TYR A 79 6.72 4.91 -33.40
CA TYR A 79 6.96 4.27 -34.71
C TYR A 79 5.82 4.66 -35.67
N GLU A 80 6.17 5.27 -36.78
CA GLU A 80 5.20 5.56 -37.83
C GLU A 80 5.27 4.47 -38.91
N PRO A 81 4.11 3.91 -39.32
CA PRO A 81 4.09 2.85 -40.32
C PRO A 81 4.59 3.39 -41.66
N THR A 82 5.49 2.63 -42.29
CA THR A 82 6.12 2.99 -43.58
C THR A 82 5.14 2.93 -44.74
N GLN A 83 4.02 2.25 -44.62
CA GLN A 83 2.95 2.19 -45.62
C GLN A 83 1.72 2.98 -45.15
N SER A 84 1.49 4.10 -45.83
CA SER A 84 0.16 4.75 -45.79
C SER A 84 -0.78 3.93 -46.66
N SER A 85 -1.59 3.07 -46.09
CA SER A 85 -2.74 2.53 -46.81
C SER A 85 -3.74 3.67 -46.99
N ASP A 86 -3.69 4.33 -48.13
CA ASP A 86 -4.66 5.36 -48.54
C ASP A 86 -6.05 4.79 -48.87
N ALA A 87 -6.41 3.65 -48.26
CA ALA A 87 -7.77 3.14 -48.30
C ALA A 87 -8.66 4.08 -47.49
N ALA A 88 -9.38 4.92 -48.19
CA ALA A 88 -10.36 5.82 -47.65
C ALA A 88 -11.30 5.04 -46.71
N GLY A 89 -11.26 5.33 -45.42
CA GLY A 89 -12.13 4.73 -44.41
C GLY A 89 -11.46 3.75 -43.43
N SER A 90 -10.19 3.42 -43.57
CA SER A 90 -9.47 2.58 -42.59
C SER A 90 -9.20 3.36 -41.30
N ARG A 91 -9.86 2.97 -40.20
CA ARG A 91 -9.54 3.48 -38.86
C ARG A 91 -8.11 3.06 -38.49
N ARG A 92 -7.20 4.00 -38.41
CA ARG A 92 -5.83 3.74 -37.91
C ARG A 92 -5.90 3.26 -36.48
N ARG A 93 -5.48 2.03 -36.22
CA ARG A 93 -5.37 1.48 -34.85
C ARG A 93 -4.01 1.90 -34.32
N LYS A 94 -4.01 2.48 -33.09
CA LYS A 94 -2.79 2.71 -32.32
C LYS A 94 -2.57 1.52 -31.42
N VAL A 95 -1.38 0.94 -31.46
CA VAL A 95 -0.94 -0.09 -30.53
C VAL A 95 0.07 0.56 -29.59
N ILE A 96 -0.14 0.43 -28.29
CA ILE A 96 0.76 0.95 -27.28
C ILE A 96 1.33 -0.28 -26.58
N VAL A 97 2.65 -0.43 -26.59
CA VAL A 97 3.37 -1.47 -25.86
C VAL A 97 4.09 -0.79 -24.71
N VAL A 98 3.87 -1.28 -23.49
CA VAL A 98 4.44 -0.71 -22.26
C VAL A 98 5.23 -1.79 -21.52
N ALA A 99 6.43 -1.43 -21.11
CA ALA A 99 7.22 -2.26 -20.21
C ALA A 99 7.85 -1.38 -19.11
N ASN A 100 7.85 -1.87 -17.88
CA ASN A 100 8.57 -1.21 -16.80
C ASN A 100 10.07 -1.48 -16.96
N TYR A 101 10.92 -0.51 -16.62
CA TYR A 101 12.38 -0.67 -16.66
C TYR A 101 13.04 -0.41 -15.30
N ASP A 102 12.26 0.00 -14.28
CA ASP A 102 12.74 0.22 -12.93
C ASP A 102 12.67 -1.07 -12.09
N SER A 103 13.58 -1.22 -11.13
CA SER A 103 13.56 -2.33 -10.18
C SER A 103 12.86 -1.92 -8.90
N GLY A 104 11.94 -2.77 -8.43
CA GLY A 104 11.29 -2.62 -7.12
C GLY A 104 12.17 -3.09 -5.97
N LYS A 105 11.76 -2.80 -4.74
CA LYS A 105 12.36 -3.40 -3.54
C LYS A 105 11.91 -4.84 -3.34
N VAL A 106 12.73 -5.63 -2.63
CA VAL A 106 12.38 -7.02 -2.30
C VAL A 106 11.15 -7.04 -1.38
N ARG A 107 10.04 -7.55 -1.90
CA ARG A 107 8.78 -7.70 -1.18
C ARG A 107 8.68 -9.09 -0.57
N ARG A 108 9.05 -9.22 0.69
CA ARG A 108 9.02 -10.52 1.40
C ARG A 108 7.61 -11.06 1.62
N GLU A 109 6.62 -10.19 1.64
CA GLU A 109 5.21 -10.55 1.75
C GLU A 109 4.69 -11.37 0.56
N THR A 110 5.35 -11.27 -0.60
CA THR A 110 4.99 -12.01 -1.81
C THR A 110 5.73 -13.35 -1.94
N ALA A 111 6.51 -13.75 -0.93
CA ALA A 111 7.26 -15.00 -0.97
C ALA A 111 6.50 -16.17 -0.31
N GLY A 112 6.53 -17.33 -0.94
CA GLY A 112 6.08 -18.60 -0.37
C GLY A 112 4.62 -18.61 0.08
N VAL A 113 4.40 -19.03 1.34
CA VAL A 113 3.07 -19.23 1.93
C VAL A 113 2.29 -17.90 2.08
N PHE A 114 3.00 -16.79 2.25
CA PHE A 114 2.37 -15.49 2.49
C PHE A 114 1.60 -14.95 1.29
N VAL A 115 1.95 -15.33 0.06
CA VAL A 115 1.22 -14.92 -1.17
C VAL A 115 -0.26 -15.25 -1.07
N ARG A 116 -0.60 -16.46 -0.62
CA ARG A 116 -1.99 -16.89 -0.49
C ARG A 116 -2.72 -16.21 0.66
N ALA A 117 -2.00 -15.89 1.73
CA ALA A 117 -2.54 -15.22 2.91
C ALA A 117 -2.60 -13.68 2.79
N LEU A 118 -1.96 -13.09 1.77
CA LEU A 118 -1.82 -11.64 1.68
C LEU A 118 -3.16 -10.90 1.59
N ARG A 119 -4.10 -11.40 0.77
CA ARG A 119 -5.44 -10.79 0.66
C ARG A 119 -6.21 -10.83 1.98
N PRO A 120 -6.42 -12.01 2.61
CA PRO A 120 -7.12 -12.07 3.89
C PRO A 120 -6.36 -11.32 4.99
N LEU A 121 -5.03 -11.27 4.96
CA LEU A 121 -4.23 -10.50 5.90
C LEU A 121 -4.47 -8.98 5.78
N ARG A 122 -4.56 -8.45 4.55
CA ARG A 122 -4.86 -7.02 4.31
C ARG A 122 -6.28 -6.66 4.77
N TYR A 123 -7.28 -7.45 4.39
CA TYR A 123 -8.65 -7.22 4.88
C TYR A 123 -8.76 -7.40 6.40
N GLY A 124 -8.05 -8.40 6.95
CA GLY A 124 -7.95 -8.62 8.39
C GLY A 124 -7.30 -7.46 9.13
N ALA A 125 -6.29 -6.81 8.54
CA ALA A 125 -5.66 -5.63 9.11
C ALA A 125 -6.62 -4.44 9.15
N LEU A 126 -7.29 -4.11 8.03
CA LEU A 126 -8.24 -3.00 7.98
C LEU A 126 -9.43 -3.22 8.90
N GLY A 127 -10.07 -4.39 8.83
CA GLY A 127 -11.18 -4.75 9.72
C GLY A 127 -10.74 -4.86 11.18
N GLY A 128 -9.55 -5.38 11.43
CA GLY A 128 -8.95 -5.50 12.75
C GLY A 128 -8.68 -4.15 13.42
N MET A 129 -8.22 -3.14 12.68
CA MET A 129 -8.05 -1.78 13.21
C MET A 129 -9.39 -1.18 13.67
N VAL A 130 -10.45 -1.34 12.86
CA VAL A 130 -11.79 -0.86 13.21
C VAL A 130 -12.33 -1.62 14.41
N ALA A 131 -12.23 -2.96 14.44
CA ALA A 131 -12.69 -3.78 15.55
C ALA A 131 -11.94 -3.45 16.85
N ALA A 132 -10.62 -3.27 16.79
CA ALA A 132 -9.82 -2.87 17.94
C ALA A 132 -10.26 -1.52 18.50
N ALA A 133 -10.53 -0.54 17.64
CA ALA A 133 -11.04 0.76 18.06
C ALA A 133 -12.44 0.65 18.70
N VAL A 134 -13.33 -0.18 18.16
CA VAL A 134 -14.65 -0.44 18.75
C VAL A 134 -14.51 -1.09 20.13
N PHE A 135 -13.66 -2.10 20.31
CA PHE A 135 -13.42 -2.71 21.62
C PHE A 135 -12.84 -1.71 22.63
N MET A 136 -11.96 -0.83 22.18
CA MET A 136 -11.42 0.24 23.02
C MET A 136 -12.49 1.27 23.42
N LEU A 137 -13.39 1.62 22.49
CA LEU A 137 -14.52 2.51 22.79
C LEU A 137 -15.46 1.89 23.85
N LEU A 138 -15.85 0.63 23.66
CA LEU A 138 -16.69 -0.10 24.61
C LEU A 138 -16.04 -0.19 26.00
N ARG A 139 -14.73 -0.44 26.04
CA ARG A 139 -13.96 -0.44 27.27
C ARG A 139 -13.95 0.93 27.95
N GLY A 140 -13.74 2.02 27.19
CA GLY A 140 -13.65 3.37 27.75
C GLY A 140 -14.99 3.96 28.22
N VAL A 141 -16.10 3.56 27.58
CA VAL A 141 -17.43 4.16 27.84
C VAL A 141 -18.31 3.27 28.72
N VAL A 142 -18.29 1.95 28.49
CA VAL A 142 -19.30 1.04 29.08
C VAL A 142 -18.70 0.14 30.15
N LEU A 143 -17.49 -0.37 29.96
CA LEU A 143 -16.88 -1.41 30.79
C LEU A 143 -15.47 -1.01 31.24
N SER A 144 -15.37 0.08 31.99
CA SER A 144 -14.08 0.64 32.42
C SER A 144 -13.31 -0.23 33.42
N GLU A 145 -13.97 -1.12 34.14
CA GLU A 145 -13.38 -1.91 35.25
C GLU A 145 -13.77 -3.40 35.18
N GLY A 146 -12.99 -4.22 35.84
CA GLY A 146 -13.26 -5.65 36.02
C GLY A 146 -12.81 -6.56 34.88
N ALA A 147 -13.21 -7.84 34.95
CA ALA A 147 -12.80 -8.87 33.99
C ALA A 147 -13.23 -8.57 32.56
N ALA A 148 -14.38 -7.95 32.36
CA ALA A 148 -14.87 -7.57 31.02
C ALA A 148 -13.98 -6.54 30.37
N SER A 149 -13.48 -5.57 31.11
CA SER A 149 -12.50 -4.58 30.60
C SER A 149 -11.20 -5.24 30.10
N LEU A 150 -10.71 -6.24 30.85
CA LEU A 150 -9.52 -7.01 30.44
C LEU A 150 -9.78 -7.81 29.17
N VAL A 151 -10.93 -8.47 29.06
CA VAL A 151 -11.30 -9.23 27.86
C VAL A 151 -11.34 -8.31 26.62
N LEU A 152 -11.96 -7.13 26.72
CA LEU A 152 -12.00 -6.15 25.63
C LEU A 152 -10.61 -5.66 25.24
N ALA A 153 -9.73 -5.45 26.21
CA ALA A 153 -8.34 -5.07 25.95
C ALA A 153 -7.58 -6.17 25.18
N VAL A 154 -7.74 -7.43 25.58
CA VAL A 154 -7.13 -8.59 24.90
C VAL A 154 -7.68 -8.72 23.48
N LEU A 155 -9.00 -8.63 23.29
CA LEU A 155 -9.63 -8.70 21.98
C LEU A 155 -9.12 -7.57 21.06
N ALA A 156 -9.01 -6.34 21.56
CA ALA A 156 -8.45 -5.23 20.82
C ALA A 156 -7.00 -5.52 20.37
N GLY A 157 -6.17 -6.06 21.27
CA GLY A 157 -4.79 -6.45 20.95
C GLY A 157 -4.72 -7.54 19.88
N VAL A 158 -5.54 -8.58 20.01
CA VAL A 158 -5.59 -9.70 19.02
C VAL A 158 -6.02 -9.20 17.64
N CYS A 159 -6.99 -8.29 17.56
CA CYS A 159 -7.45 -7.71 16.30
C CYS A 159 -6.34 -6.92 15.55
N LEU A 160 -5.31 -6.45 16.25
CA LEU A 160 -4.19 -5.73 15.64
C LEU A 160 -3.07 -6.64 15.12
N ILE A 161 -3.11 -7.94 15.36
CA ILE A 161 -2.05 -8.87 14.88
C ILE A 161 -1.84 -8.77 13.37
N PRO A 162 -2.87 -8.78 12.51
CA PRO A 162 -2.67 -8.63 11.07
C PRO A 162 -1.99 -7.31 10.69
N SER A 163 -2.35 -6.22 11.36
CA SER A 163 -1.75 -4.90 11.14
C SER A 163 -0.27 -4.87 11.56
N ALA A 164 0.07 -5.54 12.67
CA ALA A 164 1.45 -5.65 13.14
C ALA A 164 2.32 -6.46 12.15
N VAL A 165 1.79 -7.56 11.63
CA VAL A 165 2.47 -8.36 10.61
C VAL A 165 2.73 -7.54 9.34
N LEU A 166 1.72 -6.81 8.84
CA LEU A 166 1.88 -5.96 7.66
C LEU A 166 2.82 -4.77 7.91
N LEU A 167 2.82 -4.20 9.11
CA LEU A 167 3.78 -3.17 9.51
C LEU A 167 5.21 -3.69 9.43
N VAL A 168 5.47 -4.89 9.94
CA VAL A 168 6.81 -5.51 9.88
C VAL A 168 7.21 -5.73 8.42
N PHE A 169 6.34 -6.25 7.56
CA PHE A 169 6.64 -6.42 6.14
C PHE A 169 6.93 -5.08 5.45
N ALA A 170 6.14 -4.05 5.72
CA ALA A 170 6.36 -2.72 5.15
C ALA A 170 7.69 -2.09 5.60
N LEU A 171 8.08 -2.30 6.86
CA LEU A 171 9.39 -1.87 7.36
C LEU A 171 10.53 -2.65 6.72
N LEU A 172 10.40 -3.97 6.59
CA LEU A 172 11.40 -4.83 5.94
C LEU A 172 11.57 -4.47 4.45
N GLU A 173 10.47 -4.11 3.76
CA GLU A 173 10.52 -3.63 2.38
C GLU A 173 11.19 -2.26 2.31
N LYS A 174 10.83 -1.33 3.21
CA LYS A 174 11.39 0.03 3.22
C LYS A 174 12.91 0.05 3.39
N PHE A 175 13.44 -0.78 4.28
CA PHE A 175 14.88 -0.87 4.57
C PHE A 175 15.56 -2.01 3.82
N GLY A 176 14.82 -2.76 3.01
CA GLY A 176 15.34 -3.87 2.21
C GLY A 176 16.12 -3.43 0.97
N PRO A 177 16.89 -4.35 0.39
CA PRO A 177 17.60 -4.11 -0.88
C PRO A 177 16.60 -4.04 -2.05
N PHE A 178 17.07 -3.47 -3.16
CA PHE A 178 16.37 -3.56 -4.44
C PHE A 178 16.51 -4.97 -5.04
N THR A 179 15.53 -5.36 -5.86
CA THR A 179 15.61 -6.62 -6.63
C THR A 179 16.54 -6.44 -7.82
N GLU A 180 17.14 -7.54 -8.29
CA GLU A 180 17.93 -7.53 -9.51
C GLU A 180 17.07 -7.38 -10.78
N ALA A 181 15.73 -7.45 -10.65
CA ALA A 181 14.71 -7.24 -11.68
C ALA A 181 14.93 -8.02 -13.01
N ALA A 182 15.70 -9.10 -12.98
CA ALA A 182 16.05 -9.87 -14.18
C ALA A 182 14.82 -10.53 -14.83
N ASN A 183 13.87 -11.03 -14.03
CA ASN A 183 12.67 -11.69 -14.54
C ASN A 183 11.48 -10.73 -14.63
N ASP A 184 11.28 -9.90 -13.61
CA ASP A 184 10.22 -8.89 -13.58
C ASP A 184 10.85 -7.54 -13.90
N ASN A 185 10.55 -6.98 -15.04
CA ASN A 185 10.95 -5.81 -15.76
C ASN A 185 11.94 -6.05 -16.90
N ALA A 186 13.13 -6.65 -16.70
CA ALA A 186 14.11 -6.81 -17.78
C ALA A 186 13.59 -7.69 -18.93
N SER A 187 12.87 -8.77 -18.65
CA SER A 187 12.24 -9.62 -19.68
C SER A 187 11.18 -8.85 -20.47
N GLY A 188 10.37 -8.03 -19.81
CA GLY A 188 9.37 -7.18 -20.47
C GLY A 188 10.00 -6.14 -21.39
N VAL A 189 11.09 -5.51 -20.97
CA VAL A 189 11.85 -4.56 -21.79
C VAL A 189 12.47 -5.26 -22.99
N ALA A 190 13.04 -6.46 -22.81
CA ALA A 190 13.61 -7.23 -23.92
C ALA A 190 12.56 -7.57 -24.99
N VAL A 191 11.37 -8.04 -24.57
CA VAL A 191 10.26 -8.31 -25.50
C VAL A 191 9.78 -7.03 -26.19
N MET A 192 9.69 -5.92 -25.48
CA MET A 192 9.31 -4.63 -26.06
C MET A 192 10.30 -4.18 -27.13
N LEU A 193 11.61 -4.33 -26.89
CA LEU A 193 12.65 -3.97 -27.83
C LEU A 193 12.68 -4.89 -29.06
N GLU A 194 12.26 -6.16 -28.91
CA GLU A 194 12.17 -7.10 -30.04
C GLU A 194 10.96 -6.79 -30.94
N VAL A 195 9.88 -6.26 -30.37
CA VAL A 195 8.66 -5.90 -31.11
C VAL A 195 8.78 -4.55 -31.80
N ALA A 196 9.67 -3.65 -31.31
CA ALA A 196 9.88 -2.30 -31.86
C ALA A 196 10.79 -2.29 -33.08
#